data_e2736254e1776fe33fe6b46d6eef0600
#
_entry.id   e2736254e1776fe33fe6b46d6eef0600
#
_cell.length_a   1.000
_cell.length_b   1.000
_cell.length_c   1.000
_cell.angle_alpha   90.00
_cell.angle_beta   90.00
_cell.angle_gamma   90.00
#
_symmetry.space_group_name_H-M   'P 1'
#
loop_
_entity.id
_entity.type
_entity.pdbx_description
1 polymer ?
#
loop_
_entity_poly.entity_id
_entity_poly.type
_entity_poly.pdbx_seq_one_letter_code
_entity_poly.pdbx_strand_id
1 'polypeptide(L)'
;MNNEYDNQNFFDEYAKMPRSREGLSAAGEWHQLKPLFPSVKGKKILDLGCGYGWHCKFAAEQGAAHVLGIDLSSKMIEEAKKRNAGEQIEYRVCGIDEYEYPENTWHCVISNLALHYIEDIELIFQKIHRTLKPDGIFLFNIEHPVFTAGVGQDWIYTDVGTPKYWPIDNYFFSGERKTHFLGCDVVKQHHTLTQIMMGLLNNSFELKVVEEAEPPQEMMDIPGFQDELRRPMMLLVKSIARKSII
;
A
#
# COMPACT_ATOMS: atom_id res chain seq x y z
N MET A 1 8.12 9.86 13.93
CA MET A 1 8.64 8.81 12.98
C MET A 1 9.66 9.48 12.07
N ASN A 2 10.86 8.91 11.87
CA ASN A 2 11.75 9.40 10.82
C ASN A 2 11.09 9.10 9.48
N ASN A 3 10.88 10.14 8.69
CA ASN A 3 10.25 9.99 7.37
C ASN A 3 11.36 9.92 6.31
N GLU A 4 11.77 8.69 5.96
CA GLU A 4 12.83 8.45 4.98
C GLU A 4 12.47 9.02 3.60
N TYR A 5 11.19 9.16 3.28
CA TYR A 5 10.71 9.75 2.03
C TYR A 5 10.99 11.25 1.91
N ASP A 6 11.32 11.96 3.01
CA ASP A 6 11.80 13.34 2.99
C ASP A 6 13.34 13.42 2.93
N ASN A 7 14.07 12.29 3.06
CA ASN A 7 15.51 12.23 2.80
C ASN A 7 15.77 12.48 1.31
N GLN A 8 16.67 13.40 0.98
CA GLN A 8 16.90 13.79 -0.43
C GLN A 8 17.41 12.62 -1.29
N ASN A 9 18.37 11.86 -0.77
CA ASN A 9 18.94 10.73 -1.53
C ASN A 9 17.88 9.65 -1.79
N PHE A 10 17.09 9.29 -0.76
CA PHE A 10 16.00 8.34 -0.90
C PHE A 10 14.98 8.82 -1.92
N PHE A 11 14.57 10.08 -1.81
CA PHE A 11 13.59 10.68 -2.72
C PHE A 11 14.06 10.67 -4.18
N ASP A 12 15.35 11.00 -4.41
CA ASP A 12 15.94 11.01 -5.75
C ASP A 12 16.01 9.60 -6.36
N GLU A 13 16.35 8.58 -5.55
CA GLU A 13 16.34 7.18 -6.00
C GLU A 13 14.90 6.67 -6.22
N TYR A 14 13.97 7.01 -5.34
CA TYR A 14 12.55 6.68 -5.50
C TYR A 14 11.98 7.28 -6.79
N ALA A 15 12.35 8.51 -7.13
CA ALA A 15 11.92 9.18 -8.37
C ALA A 15 12.37 8.46 -9.65
N LYS A 16 13.44 7.64 -9.58
CA LYS A 16 13.95 6.86 -10.74
C LYS A 16 13.17 5.57 -10.98
N MET A 17 12.42 5.09 -9.99
CA MET A 17 11.65 3.85 -10.13
C MET A 17 10.62 3.95 -11.26
N PRO A 18 10.41 2.88 -12.06
CA PRO A 18 9.43 2.89 -13.14
C PRO A 18 8.03 3.34 -12.68
N ARG A 19 7.53 2.80 -11.57
CA ARG A 19 6.22 3.20 -11.00
C ARG A 19 6.13 4.67 -10.61
N SER A 20 7.26 5.29 -10.20
CA SER A 20 7.29 6.71 -9.85
C SER A 20 7.25 7.60 -11.09
N ARG A 21 7.85 7.15 -12.21
CA ARG A 21 7.95 7.90 -13.48
C ARG A 21 6.74 7.71 -14.36
N GLU A 22 6.29 6.48 -14.53
CA GLU A 22 5.30 6.05 -15.52
C GLU A 22 3.93 5.73 -14.88
N GLY A 23 3.87 5.78 -13.52
CA GLY A 23 2.64 5.60 -12.78
C GLY A 23 2.16 4.16 -12.73
N LEU A 24 0.84 3.99 -12.70
CA LEU A 24 0.20 2.69 -12.46
C LEU A 24 0.51 1.66 -13.54
N SER A 25 0.75 2.07 -14.78
CA SER A 25 1.07 1.14 -15.88
C SER A 25 2.40 0.41 -15.69
N ALA A 26 3.32 1.00 -14.91
CA ALA A 26 4.62 0.41 -14.60
C ALA A 26 4.64 -0.28 -13.21
N ALA A 27 3.52 -0.35 -12.52
CA ALA A 27 3.38 -1.06 -11.25
C ALA A 27 2.99 -2.52 -11.53
N GLY A 28 3.86 -3.47 -11.15
CA GLY A 28 3.69 -4.88 -11.47
C GLY A 28 2.39 -5.50 -10.96
N GLU A 29 1.88 -5.00 -9.84
CA GLU A 29 0.62 -5.44 -9.24
C GLU A 29 -0.64 -4.81 -9.89
N TRP A 30 -0.47 -3.79 -10.74
CA TRP A 30 -1.61 -3.00 -11.22
C TRP A 30 -2.61 -3.82 -12.04
N HIS A 31 -2.16 -4.80 -12.80
CA HIS A 31 -3.05 -5.65 -13.61
C HIS A 31 -4.03 -6.46 -12.74
N GLN A 32 -3.65 -6.82 -11.50
CA GLN A 32 -4.50 -7.49 -10.52
C GLN A 32 -5.25 -6.49 -9.63
N LEU A 33 -4.62 -5.37 -9.22
CA LEU A 33 -5.25 -4.37 -8.36
C LEU A 33 -6.36 -3.58 -9.08
N LYS A 34 -6.16 -3.23 -10.35
CA LYS A 34 -7.13 -2.45 -11.14
C LYS A 34 -8.54 -3.07 -11.19
N PRO A 35 -8.72 -4.37 -11.47
CA PRO A 35 -10.04 -5.00 -11.45
C PRO A 35 -10.71 -5.01 -10.08
N LEU A 36 -9.94 -4.88 -9.00
CA LEU A 36 -10.46 -4.83 -7.63
C LEU A 36 -11.03 -3.46 -7.27
N PHE A 37 -10.66 -2.40 -8.00
CA PHE A 37 -11.19 -1.07 -7.75
C PHE A 37 -12.73 -1.08 -7.85
N PRO A 38 -13.42 -0.49 -6.86
CA PRO A 38 -14.88 -0.39 -6.93
C PRO A 38 -15.30 0.68 -7.93
N SER A 39 -16.57 0.68 -8.32
CA SER A 39 -17.17 1.85 -8.99
C SER A 39 -17.10 3.07 -8.06
N VAL A 40 -16.33 4.08 -8.45
CA VAL A 40 -16.08 5.28 -7.64
C VAL A 40 -16.86 6.52 -8.13
N LYS A 41 -17.61 6.40 -9.22
CA LYS A 41 -18.37 7.52 -9.81
C LYS A 41 -19.31 8.17 -8.78
N GLY A 42 -19.12 9.47 -8.57
CA GLY A 42 -19.90 10.27 -7.60
C GLY A 42 -19.56 9.99 -6.13
N LYS A 43 -18.50 9.25 -5.84
CA LYS A 43 -18.12 8.84 -4.48
C LYS A 43 -16.98 9.66 -3.91
N LYS A 44 -16.85 9.65 -2.58
CA LYS A 44 -15.72 10.22 -1.84
C LYS A 44 -14.71 9.13 -1.52
N ILE A 45 -13.44 9.36 -1.85
CA ILE A 45 -12.33 8.40 -1.73
C ILE A 45 -11.26 8.98 -0.82
N LEU A 46 -10.71 8.16 0.07
CA LEU A 46 -9.53 8.46 0.86
C LEU A 46 -8.40 7.54 0.43
N ASP A 47 -7.24 8.10 0.10
CA ASP A 47 -6.01 7.37 -0.25
C ASP A 47 -4.98 7.58 0.85
N LEU A 48 -4.65 6.50 1.59
CA LEU A 48 -3.77 6.49 2.74
C LEU A 48 -2.34 6.12 2.31
N GLY A 49 -1.40 7.06 2.46
CA GLY A 49 -0.04 6.92 1.94
C GLY A 49 -0.02 7.06 0.42
N CYS A 50 -0.61 8.15 -0.09
CA CYS A 50 -0.87 8.32 -1.53
C CYS A 50 0.38 8.52 -2.40
N GLY A 51 1.55 8.78 -1.78
CA GLY A 51 2.78 9.05 -2.51
C GLY A 51 2.61 10.15 -3.57
N TYR A 52 2.95 9.87 -4.81
CA TYR A 52 2.77 10.79 -5.93
C TYR A 52 1.31 10.93 -6.44
N GLY A 53 0.33 10.30 -5.77
CA GLY A 53 -1.09 10.49 -6.05
C GLY A 53 -1.62 9.77 -7.30
N TRP A 54 -0.95 8.73 -7.77
CA TRP A 54 -1.38 8.00 -8.96
C TRP A 54 -2.77 7.34 -8.80
N HIS A 55 -3.07 6.78 -7.62
CA HIS A 55 -4.39 6.21 -7.35
C HIS A 55 -5.45 7.30 -7.17
N CYS A 56 -5.08 8.45 -6.59
CA CYS A 56 -5.96 9.60 -6.50
C CYS A 56 -6.40 10.07 -7.89
N LYS A 57 -5.42 10.22 -8.82
CA LYS A 57 -5.71 10.58 -10.21
C LYS A 57 -6.59 9.56 -10.89
N PHE A 58 -6.26 8.27 -10.76
CA PHE A 58 -7.09 7.20 -11.33
C PHE A 58 -8.53 7.26 -10.81
N ALA A 59 -8.74 7.41 -9.50
CA ALA A 59 -10.08 7.53 -8.92
C ALA A 59 -10.84 8.75 -9.46
N ALA A 60 -10.17 9.89 -9.61
CA ALA A 60 -10.73 11.10 -10.19
C ALA A 60 -11.14 10.90 -11.67
N GLU A 61 -10.28 10.28 -12.47
CA GLU A 61 -10.57 9.95 -13.88
C GLU A 61 -11.73 8.94 -14.02
N GLN A 62 -11.95 8.08 -13.00
CA GLN A 62 -13.12 7.19 -12.94
C GLN A 62 -14.39 7.91 -12.41
N GLY A 63 -14.33 9.23 -12.23
CA GLY A 63 -15.48 10.07 -11.87
C GLY A 63 -15.78 10.16 -10.37
N ALA A 64 -14.79 9.95 -9.50
CA ALA A 64 -14.95 10.23 -8.08
C ALA A 64 -15.36 11.71 -7.87
N ALA A 65 -16.30 11.96 -6.95
CA ALA A 65 -16.75 13.32 -6.64
C ALA A 65 -15.72 14.08 -5.80
N HIS A 66 -14.95 13.38 -4.98
CA HIS A 66 -13.89 13.95 -4.16
C HIS A 66 -12.88 12.86 -3.81
N VAL A 67 -11.61 13.19 -3.88
CA VAL A 67 -10.50 12.32 -3.49
C VAL A 67 -9.60 13.09 -2.54
N LEU A 68 -9.35 12.54 -1.36
CA LEU A 68 -8.34 13.03 -0.44
C LEU A 68 -7.16 12.05 -0.43
N GLY A 69 -6.01 12.50 -0.88
CA GLY A 69 -4.74 11.78 -0.70
C GLY A 69 -3.98 12.34 0.50
N ILE A 70 -3.58 11.46 1.41
CA ILE A 70 -2.70 11.83 2.52
C ILE A 70 -1.39 11.07 2.43
N ASP A 71 -0.30 11.75 2.79
CA ASP A 71 1.02 11.16 2.92
C ASP A 71 1.81 11.89 4.01
N LEU A 72 2.65 11.18 4.73
CA LEU A 72 3.49 11.77 5.77
C LEU A 72 4.59 12.67 5.17
N SER A 73 5.03 12.37 3.95
CA SER A 73 6.10 13.10 3.28
C SER A 73 5.58 14.35 2.57
N SER A 74 6.14 15.50 2.96
CA SER A 74 5.87 16.76 2.30
C SER A 74 6.34 16.75 0.84
N LYS A 75 7.47 16.11 0.53
CA LYS A 75 7.99 15.97 -0.83
C LYS A 75 7.09 15.14 -1.72
N MET A 76 6.52 14.03 -1.19
CA MET A 76 5.55 13.22 -1.91
C MET A 76 4.31 14.02 -2.26
N ILE A 77 3.77 14.78 -1.31
CA ILE A 77 2.60 15.64 -1.53
C ILE A 77 2.88 16.77 -2.54
N GLU A 78 4.07 17.37 -2.51
CA GLU A 78 4.46 18.36 -3.51
C GLU A 78 4.49 17.76 -4.92
N GLU A 79 5.09 16.58 -5.09
CA GLU A 79 5.09 15.89 -6.38
C GLU A 79 3.70 15.43 -6.82
N ALA A 80 2.85 14.96 -5.89
CA ALA A 80 1.46 14.63 -6.17
C ALA A 80 0.69 15.84 -6.75
N LYS A 81 0.85 17.00 -6.14
CA LYS A 81 0.24 18.26 -6.61
C LYS A 81 0.77 18.70 -7.97
N LYS A 82 2.05 18.46 -8.27
CA LYS A 82 2.63 18.80 -9.59
C LYS A 82 2.18 17.86 -10.70
N ARG A 83 2.15 16.54 -10.43
CA ARG A 83 1.94 15.51 -11.46
C ARG A 83 0.48 15.11 -11.62
N ASN A 84 -0.26 15.06 -10.54
CA ASN A 84 -1.56 14.43 -10.45
C ASN A 84 -2.61 15.36 -9.81
N ALA A 85 -2.53 16.67 -10.09
CA ALA A 85 -3.55 17.63 -9.68
C ALA A 85 -4.90 17.35 -10.39
N GLY A 86 -5.99 17.73 -9.73
CA GLY A 86 -7.34 17.67 -10.29
C GLY A 86 -8.29 18.49 -9.41
N GLU A 87 -9.35 19.05 -9.98
CA GLU A 87 -10.31 19.89 -9.25
C GLU A 87 -10.98 19.15 -8.07
N GLN A 88 -11.18 17.82 -8.22
CA GLN A 88 -11.78 16.98 -7.21
C GLN A 88 -10.76 16.30 -6.28
N ILE A 89 -9.45 16.58 -6.45
CA ILE A 89 -8.39 15.96 -5.66
C ILE A 89 -7.81 16.96 -4.67
N GLU A 90 -7.85 16.60 -3.39
CA GLU A 90 -7.14 17.28 -2.31
C GLU A 90 -5.94 16.44 -1.87
N TYR A 91 -4.80 17.08 -1.64
CA TYR A 91 -3.61 16.46 -1.08
C TYR A 91 -3.21 17.13 0.23
N ARG A 92 -2.96 16.30 1.27
CA ARG A 92 -2.62 16.78 2.61
C ARG A 92 -1.40 16.04 3.16
N VAL A 93 -0.45 16.78 3.72
CA VAL A 93 0.62 16.19 4.54
C VAL A 93 0.02 15.75 5.87
N CYS A 94 -0.07 14.44 6.09
CA CYS A 94 -0.65 13.86 7.29
C CYS A 94 -0.27 12.38 7.37
N GLY A 95 0.16 11.92 8.55
CA GLY A 95 0.39 10.50 8.81
C GLY A 95 -0.92 9.71 8.84
N ILE A 96 -0.82 8.43 8.48
CA ILE A 96 -1.98 7.50 8.52
C ILE A 96 -2.52 7.38 9.95
N ASP A 97 -1.65 7.32 10.94
CA ASP A 97 -1.97 7.25 12.37
C ASP A 97 -2.50 8.57 12.95
N GLU A 98 -2.14 9.71 12.35
CA GLU A 98 -2.52 11.05 12.78
C GLU A 98 -3.85 11.52 12.18
N TYR A 99 -4.31 10.91 11.09
CA TYR A 99 -5.56 11.30 10.45
C TYR A 99 -6.76 11.07 11.38
N GLU A 100 -7.72 12.00 11.38
CA GLU A 100 -8.85 12.01 12.34
C GLU A 100 -9.90 10.92 12.10
N TYR A 101 -9.99 10.40 10.87
CA TYR A 101 -10.98 9.39 10.46
C TYR A 101 -12.43 9.77 10.81
N PRO A 102 -12.99 10.86 10.25
CA PRO A 102 -14.35 11.30 10.56
C PRO A 102 -15.37 10.21 10.21
N GLU A 103 -16.36 10.00 11.09
CA GLU A 103 -17.32 8.90 10.94
C GLU A 103 -18.15 8.98 9.65
N ASN A 104 -18.42 7.82 9.05
CA ASN A 104 -19.33 7.64 7.91
C ASN A 104 -19.09 8.63 6.76
N THR A 105 -17.84 8.97 6.51
CA THR A 105 -17.47 10.02 5.54
C THR A 105 -17.11 9.43 4.16
N TRP A 106 -16.36 8.35 4.14
CA TRP A 106 -15.78 7.83 2.91
C TRP A 106 -16.54 6.63 2.37
N HIS A 107 -16.67 6.56 1.06
CA HIS A 107 -17.28 5.41 0.38
C HIS A 107 -16.24 4.34 0.07
N CYS A 108 -14.98 4.75 -0.10
CA CYS A 108 -13.87 3.87 -0.31
C CYS A 108 -12.63 4.45 0.38
N VAL A 109 -11.88 3.58 1.03
CA VAL A 109 -10.52 3.86 1.49
C VAL A 109 -9.58 2.97 0.70
N ILE A 110 -8.52 3.56 0.16
CA ILE A 110 -7.45 2.85 -0.52
C ILE A 110 -6.14 3.04 0.24
N SER A 111 -5.26 2.05 0.16
CA SER A 111 -3.87 2.19 0.61
C SER A 111 -2.99 1.26 -0.22
N ASN A 112 -1.98 1.80 -0.87
CA ASN A 112 -1.05 0.99 -1.67
C ASN A 112 0.37 1.12 -1.14
N LEU A 113 0.90 0.01 -0.62
CA LEU A 113 2.27 -0.11 -0.11
C LEU A 113 2.62 0.94 0.98
N ALA A 114 1.68 1.20 1.91
CA ALA A 114 1.89 2.12 3.04
C ALA A 114 1.62 1.49 4.40
N LEU A 115 0.73 0.50 4.50
CA LEU A 115 0.31 -0.06 5.79
C LEU A 115 1.40 -0.87 6.51
N HIS A 116 2.42 -1.34 5.81
CA HIS A 116 3.57 -2.02 6.43
C HIS A 116 4.53 -1.06 7.16
N TYR A 117 4.23 0.22 7.21
CA TYR A 117 4.91 1.20 8.09
C TYR A 117 4.17 1.41 9.42
N ILE A 118 2.99 0.82 9.60
CA ILE A 118 2.12 1.04 10.76
C ILE A 118 2.37 -0.02 11.82
N GLU A 119 2.68 0.41 13.04
CA GLU A 119 2.94 -0.47 14.18
C GLU A 119 1.65 -1.16 14.65
N ASP A 120 0.59 -0.39 14.92
CA ASP A 120 -0.72 -0.92 15.33
C ASP A 120 -1.70 -0.95 14.15
N ILE A 121 -1.57 -1.99 13.32
CA ILE A 121 -2.42 -2.14 12.13
C ILE A 121 -3.90 -2.39 12.50
N GLU A 122 -4.17 -3.03 13.64
CA GLU A 122 -5.53 -3.32 14.07
C GLU A 122 -6.27 -2.04 14.46
N LEU A 123 -5.61 -1.12 15.16
CA LEU A 123 -6.16 0.22 15.44
C LEU A 123 -6.47 0.99 14.16
N ILE A 124 -5.62 0.89 13.15
CA ILE A 124 -5.89 1.54 11.86
C ILE A 124 -7.09 0.90 11.16
N PHE A 125 -7.24 -0.42 11.18
CA PHE A 125 -8.43 -1.08 10.63
C PHE A 125 -9.72 -0.63 11.35
N GLN A 126 -9.67 -0.48 12.68
CA GLN A 126 -10.80 0.08 13.45
C GLN A 126 -11.13 1.51 13.00
N LYS A 127 -10.13 2.38 12.85
CA LYS A 127 -10.32 3.76 12.39
C LYS A 127 -10.87 3.81 10.96
N ILE A 128 -10.36 2.95 10.06
CA ILE A 128 -10.86 2.84 8.68
C ILE A 128 -12.31 2.36 8.66
N HIS A 129 -12.66 1.36 9.46
CA HIS A 129 -14.05 0.89 9.56
C HIS A 129 -14.98 2.02 10.03
N ARG A 130 -14.57 2.77 11.06
CA ARG A 130 -15.34 3.91 11.58
C ARG A 130 -15.60 4.97 10.51
N THR A 131 -14.60 5.32 9.71
CA THR A 131 -14.71 6.41 8.72
C THR A 131 -15.44 6.00 7.44
N LEU A 132 -15.45 4.71 7.11
CA LEU A 132 -16.22 4.20 5.98
C LEU A 132 -17.72 4.33 6.22
N LYS A 133 -18.46 4.60 5.18
CA LYS A 133 -19.94 4.49 5.17
C LYS A 133 -20.34 3.02 5.28
N PRO A 134 -21.62 2.73 5.66
CA PRO A 134 -22.14 1.36 5.53
C PRO A 134 -21.88 0.81 4.13
N ASP A 135 -21.42 -0.43 4.06
CA ASP A 135 -20.97 -1.11 2.84
C ASP A 135 -19.83 -0.40 2.07
N GLY A 136 -19.16 0.52 2.74
CA GLY A 136 -17.94 1.16 2.22
C GLY A 136 -16.83 0.15 2.00
N ILE A 137 -15.99 0.42 1.00
CA ILE A 137 -14.95 -0.52 0.57
C ILE A 137 -13.59 -0.09 1.13
N PHE A 138 -12.86 -1.04 1.67
CA PHE A 138 -11.45 -0.91 1.95
C PHE A 138 -10.66 -1.81 0.99
N LEU A 139 -9.83 -1.19 0.14
CA LEU A 139 -8.97 -1.84 -0.82
C LEU A 139 -7.52 -1.47 -0.50
N PHE A 140 -6.68 -2.45 -0.25
CA PHE A 140 -5.28 -2.17 0.00
C PHE A 140 -4.34 -3.21 -0.61
N ASN A 141 -3.11 -2.77 -0.82
CA ASN A 141 -1.94 -3.56 -1.12
C ASN A 141 -0.91 -3.32 -0.02
N ILE A 142 -0.43 -4.40 0.58
CA ILE A 142 0.59 -4.36 1.63
C ILE A 142 1.74 -5.31 1.27
N GLU A 143 2.96 -5.04 1.73
CA GLU A 143 4.01 -6.04 1.64
C GLU A 143 3.57 -7.33 2.33
N HIS A 144 3.71 -8.45 1.62
CA HIS A 144 3.28 -9.75 2.10
C HIS A 144 4.08 -10.17 3.36
N PRO A 145 3.46 -10.84 4.35
CA PRO A 145 4.15 -11.31 5.55
C PRO A 145 5.39 -12.18 5.27
N VAL A 146 5.39 -12.97 4.20
CA VAL A 146 6.58 -13.73 3.75
C VAL A 146 7.71 -12.77 3.34
N PHE A 147 7.38 -11.64 2.73
CA PHE A 147 8.37 -10.64 2.32
C PHE A 147 8.93 -9.89 3.53
N THR A 148 8.06 -9.42 4.44
CA THR A 148 8.50 -8.69 5.64
C THR A 148 9.19 -9.57 6.68
N ALA A 149 8.97 -10.89 6.68
CA ALA A 149 9.73 -11.86 7.47
C ALA A 149 11.07 -12.27 6.83
N GLY A 150 11.36 -11.78 5.63
CA GLY A 150 12.63 -12.04 4.95
C GLY A 150 13.79 -11.39 5.70
N VAL A 151 14.85 -12.16 5.93
CA VAL A 151 16.05 -11.67 6.61
C VAL A 151 16.75 -10.63 5.73
N GLY A 152 16.79 -9.38 6.20
CA GLY A 152 17.30 -8.25 5.42
C GLY A 152 16.47 -7.88 4.18
N GLN A 153 15.35 -8.58 3.94
CA GLN A 153 14.52 -8.46 2.73
C GLN A 153 15.33 -8.59 1.43
N ASP A 154 16.26 -9.53 1.42
CA ASP A 154 17.08 -9.85 0.25
C ASP A 154 17.22 -11.36 0.09
N TRP A 155 17.63 -11.77 -1.09
CA TRP A 155 17.93 -13.15 -1.45
C TRP A 155 19.25 -13.62 -0.79
N ILE A 156 19.34 -14.91 -0.50
CA ILE A 156 20.65 -15.55 -0.35
C ILE A 156 21.13 -15.89 -1.75
N TYR A 157 22.36 -15.51 -2.05
CA TYR A 157 22.97 -15.69 -3.37
C TYR A 157 23.95 -16.86 -3.37
N THR A 158 24.15 -17.44 -4.54
CA THR A 158 25.25 -18.37 -4.80
C THR A 158 26.56 -17.61 -4.92
N ASP A 159 27.70 -18.33 -4.93
CA ASP A 159 29.04 -17.74 -5.11
C ASP A 159 29.19 -16.98 -6.44
N VAL A 160 28.31 -17.25 -7.41
CA VAL A 160 28.31 -16.59 -8.73
C VAL A 160 27.22 -15.49 -8.81
N GLY A 161 26.60 -15.10 -7.69
CA GLY A 161 25.65 -13.98 -7.62
C GLY A 161 24.24 -14.30 -8.12
N THR A 162 23.86 -15.58 -8.24
CA THR A 162 22.50 -15.99 -8.63
C THR A 162 21.63 -16.16 -7.38
N PRO A 163 20.37 -15.64 -7.33
CA PRO A 163 19.44 -15.84 -6.24
C PRO A 163 19.20 -17.33 -5.96
N LYS A 164 19.55 -17.79 -4.75
CA LYS A 164 19.44 -19.20 -4.34
C LYS A 164 18.11 -19.51 -3.69
N TYR A 165 17.78 -18.79 -2.63
CA TYR A 165 16.50 -18.87 -1.92
C TYR A 165 16.23 -17.58 -1.15
N TRP A 166 14.95 -17.35 -0.81
CA TRP A 166 14.52 -16.28 0.07
C TRP A 166 14.54 -16.77 1.52
N PRO A 167 15.35 -16.17 2.41
CA PRO A 167 15.41 -16.59 3.80
C PRO A 167 14.23 -16.00 4.60
N ILE A 168 13.52 -16.84 5.33
CA ILE A 168 12.45 -16.42 6.27
C ILE A 168 12.89 -16.77 7.67
N ASP A 169 12.82 -15.80 8.58
CA ASP A 169 13.05 -16.01 10.00
C ASP A 169 12.15 -15.11 10.87
N ASN A 170 11.94 -15.50 12.10
CA ASN A 170 11.18 -14.74 13.08
C ASN A 170 9.74 -14.38 12.63
N TYR A 171 9.09 -15.21 11.82
CA TYR A 171 7.77 -14.95 11.26
C TYR A 171 6.68 -14.68 12.32
N PHE A 172 6.73 -15.34 13.45
CA PHE A 172 5.74 -15.14 14.52
C PHE A 172 6.08 -14.02 15.51
N PHE A 173 7.23 -13.39 15.34
CA PHE A 173 7.61 -12.20 16.12
C PHE A 173 7.27 -10.95 15.32
N SER A 174 6.12 -10.35 15.61
CA SER A 174 5.68 -9.10 14.98
C SER A 174 6.53 -7.91 15.43
N GLY A 175 6.48 -6.83 14.66
CA GLY A 175 7.16 -5.57 14.99
C GLY A 175 8.22 -5.18 13.99
N GLU A 176 9.16 -4.36 14.43
CA GLU A 176 10.13 -3.71 13.55
C GLU A 176 11.00 -4.68 12.74
N ARG A 177 11.18 -4.31 11.47
CA ARG A 177 12.15 -4.90 10.55
C ARG A 177 12.97 -3.78 9.93
N LYS A 178 14.29 -3.84 10.14
CA LYS A 178 15.22 -2.95 9.46
C LYS A 178 15.64 -3.56 8.14
N THR A 179 15.48 -2.80 7.08
CA THR A 179 15.84 -3.23 5.72
C THR A 179 16.58 -2.11 5.00
N HIS A 180 17.43 -2.46 4.06
CA HIS A 180 18.12 -1.49 3.20
C HIS A 180 17.36 -1.36 1.89
N PHE A 181 16.84 -0.18 1.62
CA PHE A 181 16.04 0.09 0.42
C PHE A 181 16.40 1.46 -0.17
N LEU A 182 16.66 1.51 -1.47
CA LEU A 182 17.06 2.74 -2.19
C LEU A 182 18.22 3.49 -1.54
N GLY A 183 19.24 2.77 -1.04
CA GLY A 183 20.43 3.36 -0.44
C GLY A 183 20.26 3.88 0.98
N CYS A 184 19.12 3.65 1.61
CA CYS A 184 18.83 4.06 3.00
C CYS A 184 18.32 2.89 3.83
N ASP A 185 18.54 2.98 5.15
CA ASP A 185 17.94 2.06 6.10
C ASP A 185 16.49 2.48 6.36
N VAL A 186 15.56 1.58 6.12
CA VAL A 186 14.13 1.80 6.29
C VAL A 186 13.60 0.86 7.37
N VAL A 187 12.78 1.39 8.26
CA VAL A 187 12.08 0.62 9.29
C VAL A 187 10.68 0.32 8.80
N LYS A 188 10.33 -0.97 8.75
CA LYS A 188 9.00 -1.46 8.44
C LYS A 188 8.44 -2.25 9.62
N GLN A 189 7.15 -2.52 9.62
CA GLN A 189 6.47 -3.32 10.62
C GLN A 189 6.05 -4.65 10.00
N HIS A 190 6.52 -5.73 10.58
CA HIS A 190 6.08 -7.06 10.22
C HIS A 190 4.82 -7.43 11.00
N HIS A 191 3.80 -7.84 10.27
CA HIS A 191 2.57 -8.45 10.79
C HIS A 191 2.41 -9.83 10.16
N THR A 192 1.97 -10.81 10.94
CA THR A 192 1.64 -12.13 10.37
C THR A 192 0.39 -12.04 9.49
N LEU A 193 0.22 -12.99 8.57
CA LEU A 193 -1.00 -13.08 7.77
C LEU A 193 -2.26 -13.17 8.66
N THR A 194 -2.16 -13.91 9.76
CA THR A 194 -3.25 -14.04 10.75
C THR A 194 -3.61 -12.68 11.34
N GLN A 195 -2.63 -11.87 11.75
CA GLN A 195 -2.90 -10.54 12.31
C GLN A 195 -3.61 -9.63 11.30
N ILE A 196 -3.17 -9.63 10.05
CA ILE A 196 -3.82 -8.82 9.00
C ILE A 196 -5.26 -9.30 8.77
N MET A 197 -5.48 -10.60 8.56
CA MET A 197 -6.81 -11.12 8.24
C MET A 197 -7.77 -11.04 9.44
N MET A 198 -7.32 -11.46 10.62
CA MET A 198 -8.16 -11.41 11.82
C MET A 198 -8.39 -9.98 12.29
N GLY A 199 -7.42 -9.08 12.13
CA GLY A 199 -7.61 -7.65 12.39
C GLY A 199 -8.76 -7.06 11.57
N LEU A 200 -8.91 -7.44 10.29
CA LEU A 200 -10.06 -7.04 9.48
C LEU A 200 -11.36 -7.67 9.98
N LEU A 201 -11.38 -8.99 10.19
CA LEU A 201 -12.58 -9.72 10.63
C LEU A 201 -13.08 -9.24 12.00
N ASN A 202 -12.18 -9.03 12.96
CA ASN A 202 -12.50 -8.52 14.30
C ASN A 202 -13.08 -7.10 14.26
N ASN A 203 -12.74 -6.32 13.26
CA ASN A 203 -13.27 -4.99 13.02
C ASN A 203 -14.46 -4.96 12.02
N SER A 204 -15.20 -6.07 11.92
CA SER A 204 -16.43 -6.18 11.13
C SER A 204 -16.25 -5.88 9.63
N PHE A 205 -15.08 -6.20 9.07
CA PHE A 205 -14.90 -6.24 7.63
C PHE A 205 -15.29 -7.62 7.08
N GLU A 206 -16.05 -7.64 6.02
CA GLU A 206 -16.27 -8.84 5.20
C GLU A 206 -15.21 -8.90 4.10
N LEU A 207 -14.37 -9.92 4.14
CA LEU A 207 -13.35 -10.13 3.10
C LEU A 207 -14.02 -10.53 1.79
N LYS A 208 -13.66 -9.87 0.70
CA LYS A 208 -14.16 -10.16 -0.65
C LYS A 208 -13.08 -10.76 -1.54
N VAL A 209 -11.86 -10.27 -1.43
CA VAL A 209 -10.71 -10.77 -2.18
C VAL A 209 -9.50 -10.74 -1.25
N VAL A 210 -8.74 -11.81 -1.30
CA VAL A 210 -7.37 -11.91 -0.76
C VAL A 210 -6.55 -12.54 -1.86
N GLU A 211 -5.57 -11.82 -2.40
CA GLU A 211 -4.81 -12.21 -3.57
C GLU A 211 -3.34 -11.86 -3.39
N GLU A 212 -2.46 -12.81 -3.61
CA GLU A 212 -1.02 -12.59 -3.65
C GLU A 212 -0.65 -12.05 -5.04
N ALA A 213 -0.04 -10.87 -5.09
CA ALA A 213 0.27 -10.26 -6.37
C ALA A 213 1.44 -10.97 -7.07
N GLU A 214 1.25 -11.26 -8.34
CA GLU A 214 2.25 -11.80 -9.25
C GLU A 214 2.65 -10.74 -10.27
N PRO A 215 3.90 -10.71 -10.73
CA PRO A 215 4.28 -9.84 -11.83
C PRO A 215 3.58 -10.28 -13.14
N PRO A 216 3.15 -9.34 -13.98
CA PRO A 216 2.48 -9.67 -15.23
C PRO A 216 3.44 -10.30 -16.24
N GLN A 217 2.89 -11.11 -17.15
CA GLN A 217 3.67 -11.86 -18.14
C GLN A 217 4.58 -10.96 -18.99
N GLU A 218 4.13 -9.74 -19.27
CA GLU A 218 4.86 -8.75 -20.09
C GLU A 218 6.11 -8.21 -19.39
N MET A 219 6.25 -8.41 -18.08
CA MET A 219 7.42 -7.99 -17.30
C MET A 219 8.43 -9.12 -17.05
N MET A 220 8.17 -10.35 -17.49
CA MET A 220 9.02 -11.51 -17.20
C MET A 220 10.41 -11.44 -17.83
N ASP A 221 10.59 -10.64 -18.87
CA ASP A 221 11.90 -10.40 -19.50
C ASP A 221 12.74 -9.34 -18.76
N ILE A 222 12.14 -8.65 -17.78
CA ILE A 222 12.87 -7.68 -16.94
C ILE A 222 13.71 -8.46 -15.92
N PRO A 223 15.01 -8.17 -15.79
CA PRO A 223 15.87 -8.86 -14.82
C PRO A 223 15.29 -8.82 -13.40
N GLY A 224 15.20 -9.98 -12.75
CA GLY A 224 14.69 -10.16 -11.40
C GLY A 224 13.20 -10.43 -11.30
N PHE A 225 12.37 -10.14 -12.33
CA PHE A 225 10.93 -10.37 -12.26
C PHE A 225 10.53 -11.85 -12.21
N GLN A 226 11.31 -12.74 -12.83
CA GLN A 226 11.09 -14.19 -12.72
C GLN A 226 11.32 -14.69 -11.28
N ASP A 227 12.24 -14.09 -10.54
CA ASP A 227 12.47 -14.42 -9.13
C ASP A 227 11.32 -13.99 -8.23
N GLU A 228 10.52 -12.98 -8.62
CA GLU A 228 9.32 -12.58 -7.89
C GLU A 228 8.26 -13.69 -7.82
N LEU A 229 8.23 -14.62 -8.77
CA LEU A 229 7.34 -15.79 -8.74
C LEU A 229 7.74 -16.83 -7.69
N ARG A 230 8.92 -16.70 -7.09
CA ARG A 230 9.43 -17.69 -6.11
C ARG A 230 9.00 -17.40 -4.68
N ARG A 231 8.43 -16.21 -4.45
CA ARG A 231 7.84 -15.82 -3.17
C ARG A 231 6.84 -14.67 -3.37
N PRO A 232 5.77 -14.58 -2.57
CA PRO A 232 4.87 -13.44 -2.64
C PRO A 232 5.57 -12.19 -2.06
N MET A 233 5.51 -11.08 -2.81
CA MET A 233 6.02 -9.79 -2.36
C MET A 233 4.90 -8.91 -1.80
N MET A 234 3.71 -9.00 -2.37
CA MET A 234 2.58 -8.14 -2.07
C MET A 234 1.31 -8.94 -1.85
N LEU A 235 0.44 -8.41 -0.99
CA LEU A 235 -0.87 -8.95 -0.65
C LEU A 235 -1.94 -7.92 -0.94
N LEU A 236 -2.82 -8.23 -1.89
CA LEU A 236 -3.98 -7.43 -2.26
C LEU A 236 -5.18 -7.89 -1.45
N VAL A 237 -5.86 -6.97 -0.79
CA VAL A 237 -7.06 -7.28 -0.01
C VAL A 237 -8.16 -6.29 -0.33
N LYS A 238 -9.35 -6.82 -0.64
CA LYS A 238 -10.58 -6.06 -0.77
C LYS A 238 -11.59 -6.51 0.28
N SER A 239 -12.10 -5.57 1.03
CA SER A 239 -13.08 -5.85 2.08
C SER A 239 -14.20 -4.81 2.10
N ILE A 240 -15.32 -5.15 2.74
CA ILE A 240 -16.50 -4.30 2.90
C ILE A 240 -16.72 -4.07 4.39
N ALA A 241 -16.89 -2.80 4.79
CA ALA A 241 -17.24 -2.44 6.15
C ALA A 241 -18.72 -2.79 6.42
N ARG A 242 -18.95 -3.82 7.25
CA ARG A 242 -20.30 -4.19 7.68
C ARG A 242 -20.67 -3.40 8.93
N LYS A 243 -21.61 -2.50 8.80
CA LYS A 243 -22.13 -1.73 9.94
C LYS A 243 -23.56 -2.20 10.23
N SER A 244 -23.82 -2.47 11.50
CA SER A 244 -25.22 -2.72 11.95
C SER A 244 -26.04 -1.48 11.61
N ILE A 245 -27.12 -1.67 10.88
CA ILE A 245 -28.13 -0.62 10.72
C ILE A 245 -28.86 -0.55 12.06
N ILE A 246 -28.58 0.50 12.83
CA ILE A 246 -29.29 0.80 14.08
C ILE A 246 -30.65 1.43 13.72
#